data_45216103b58e7db3e6e5cb92f849719e
#
_entry.id   45216103b58e7db3e6e5cb92f849719e
#
_cell.length_a   1.000
_cell.length_b   1.000
_cell.length_c   1.000
_cell.angle_alpha   90.00
_cell.angle_beta   90.00
_cell.angle_gamma   90.00
#
_symmetry.space_group_name_H-M   'P 1'
#
loop_
_entity.id
_entity.type
_entity.pdbx_description
1 polymer ?
#
loop_
_entity_poly.entity_id
_entity_poly.type
_entity_poly.pdbx_seq_one_letter_code
_entity_poly.pdbx_strand_id
1 'polypeptide(L)'
;MKNDRIVIANKKFNSRLIVGTGKYKSMPECAKAIKLSGAEIVTVAVRRVNISDKNKPLLMDYIDPKKITYLPNTAGCFTSEEALRTLRLAREIGGWKLVKLEVLGDKQNLFPDMIETLKSTEVLAKEGFKVMVYCNDDPLMAKRLENSGADAIMPLAAPIGSGLGIQNTTNIKIIRSQTKLPLIIDAGLGQASDATIAMELGCDGVLVNTAIAKAKKPFEMALAFKNAVIAGRQSFLAGRIDKYLYGNASSPKTGIIK
;
A
#
# COMPACT_ATOMS: atom_id res chain seq x y z
N MET A 1 17.84 13.02 -4.33
CA MET A 1 16.37 12.97 -4.25
C MET A 1 15.78 13.70 -3.03
N LYS A 2 16.33 14.85 -2.64
CA LYS A 2 15.86 15.57 -1.42
C LYS A 2 14.40 16.07 -1.47
N ASN A 3 13.71 16.03 -2.61
CA ASN A 3 12.35 16.58 -2.77
C ASN A 3 11.29 15.59 -3.31
N ASP A 4 11.58 14.29 -3.50
CA ASP A 4 10.64 13.31 -4.04
C ASP A 4 9.88 12.58 -2.90
N ARG A 5 9.08 13.34 -2.15
CA ARG A 5 8.25 12.82 -1.06
C ARG A 5 6.87 12.43 -1.57
N ILE A 6 6.31 11.35 -1.05
CA ILE A 6 4.89 11.05 -1.23
C ILE A 6 4.05 11.93 -0.29
N VAL A 7 2.95 12.47 -0.79
CA VAL A 7 2.00 13.27 0.00
C VAL A 7 0.68 12.51 0.09
N ILE A 8 0.25 12.17 1.29
CA ILE A 8 -1.03 11.49 1.56
C ILE A 8 -1.78 12.32 2.59
N ALA A 9 -3.01 12.75 2.28
CA ALA A 9 -3.84 13.54 3.18
C ALA A 9 -3.08 14.74 3.79
N ASN A 10 -2.35 15.49 2.98
CA ASN A 10 -1.52 16.64 3.34
C ASN A 10 -0.28 16.33 4.22
N LYS A 11 -0.01 15.06 4.53
CA LYS A 11 1.22 14.64 5.21
C LYS A 11 2.26 14.20 4.18
N LYS A 12 3.52 14.57 4.43
CA LYS A 12 4.67 14.22 3.58
C LYS A 12 5.44 13.06 4.20
N PHE A 13 5.73 12.04 3.39
CA PHE A 13 6.49 10.86 3.79
C PHE A 13 7.69 10.68 2.85
N ASN A 14 8.82 10.25 3.42
CA ASN A 14 10.01 9.92 2.63
C ASN A 14 9.94 8.49 2.09
N SER A 15 9.33 7.58 2.86
CA SER A 15 9.14 6.20 2.46
C SER A 15 7.89 6.05 1.60
N ARG A 16 8.04 5.33 0.49
CA ARG A 16 6.94 4.91 -0.39
C ARG A 16 6.48 3.48 -0.10
N LEU A 17 7.06 2.87 0.94
CA LEU A 17 6.70 1.54 1.43
C LEU A 17 5.82 1.68 2.68
N ILE A 18 4.62 1.13 2.63
CA ILE A 18 3.70 0.97 3.76
C ILE A 18 3.77 -0.51 4.17
N VAL A 19 3.82 -0.79 5.47
CA VAL A 19 3.95 -2.17 5.97
C VAL A 19 2.76 -2.52 6.87
N GLY A 20 2.22 -3.73 6.66
CA GLY A 20 1.22 -4.29 7.55
C GLY A 20 1.84 -4.88 8.82
N THR A 21 1.08 -4.92 9.92
CA THR A 21 1.52 -5.43 11.22
C THR A 21 1.04 -6.85 11.53
N GLY A 22 0.31 -7.48 10.60
CA GLY A 22 -0.24 -8.82 10.81
C GLY A 22 0.71 -9.95 10.43
N LYS A 23 0.42 -11.16 10.92
CA LYS A 23 1.05 -12.44 10.53
C LYS A 23 2.52 -12.64 10.92
N TYR A 24 3.17 -11.72 11.61
CA TYR A 24 4.47 -11.95 12.23
C TYR A 24 4.35 -12.95 13.39
N LYS A 25 5.45 -13.61 13.72
CA LYS A 25 5.49 -14.59 14.83
C LYS A 25 5.39 -13.90 16.18
N SER A 26 5.89 -12.66 16.28
CA SER A 26 5.87 -11.87 17.53
C SER A 26 5.88 -10.36 17.24
N MET A 27 5.51 -9.55 18.23
CA MET A 27 5.59 -8.09 18.14
C MET A 27 7.03 -7.57 17.99
N PRO A 28 8.05 -8.11 18.68
CA PRO A 28 9.44 -7.74 18.42
C PRO A 28 9.90 -8.02 16.99
N GLU A 29 9.50 -9.16 16.40
CA GLU A 29 9.79 -9.48 14.99
C GLU A 29 9.14 -8.45 14.05
N CYS A 30 7.86 -8.13 14.28
CA CYS A 30 7.12 -7.12 13.54
C CYS A 30 7.85 -5.75 13.59
N ALA A 31 8.16 -5.27 14.79
CA ALA A 31 8.82 -3.99 14.98
C ALA A 31 10.20 -3.92 14.31
N LYS A 32 10.99 -5.01 14.39
CA LYS A 32 12.29 -5.09 13.74
C LYS A 32 12.17 -5.07 12.21
N ALA A 33 11.21 -5.82 11.64
CA ALA A 33 10.95 -5.82 10.20
C ALA A 33 10.51 -4.42 9.71
N ILE A 34 9.61 -3.75 10.43
CA ILE A 34 9.18 -2.38 10.12
C ILE A 34 10.36 -1.40 10.17
N LYS A 35 11.19 -1.46 11.19
CA LYS A 35 12.39 -0.62 11.30
C LYS A 35 13.33 -0.83 10.11
N LEU A 36 13.59 -2.07 9.70
CA LEU A 36 14.46 -2.39 8.58
C LEU A 36 13.87 -1.98 7.23
N SER A 37 12.56 -2.09 7.08
CA SER A 37 11.85 -1.65 5.87
C SER A 37 11.92 -0.14 5.64
N GLY A 38 12.18 0.65 6.69
CA GLY A 38 12.15 2.10 6.65
C GLY A 38 10.75 2.68 6.40
N ALA A 39 9.69 1.90 6.63
CA ALA A 39 8.33 2.38 6.49
C ALA A 39 8.01 3.46 7.52
N GLU A 40 7.33 4.51 7.09
CA GLU A 40 6.85 5.61 7.95
C GLU A 40 5.35 5.49 8.23
N ILE A 41 4.67 4.56 7.55
CA ILE A 41 3.25 4.23 7.75
C ILE A 41 3.12 2.73 7.98
N VAL A 42 2.34 2.34 8.99
CA VAL A 42 1.99 0.95 9.26
C VAL A 42 0.48 0.77 9.36
N THR A 43 -0.05 -0.30 8.74
CA THR A 43 -1.47 -0.61 8.88
C THR A 43 -1.72 -1.41 10.16
N VAL A 44 -2.84 -1.09 10.81
CA VAL A 44 -3.28 -1.75 12.04
C VAL A 44 -4.74 -2.15 11.90
N ALA A 45 -5.03 -3.45 11.98
CA ALA A 45 -6.41 -3.93 11.99
C ALA A 45 -7.08 -3.55 13.31
N VAL A 46 -8.07 -2.65 13.28
CA VAL A 46 -8.77 -2.15 14.48
C VAL A 46 -9.37 -3.30 15.28
N ARG A 47 -9.94 -4.30 14.61
CA ARG A 47 -10.50 -5.51 15.27
C ARG A 47 -9.48 -6.36 16.04
N ARG A 48 -8.17 -6.14 15.82
CA ARG A 48 -7.07 -6.88 16.46
C ARG A 48 -6.31 -6.05 17.49
N VAL A 49 -6.69 -4.79 17.68
CA VAL A 49 -6.14 -3.97 18.76
C VAL A 49 -6.70 -4.50 20.07
N ASN A 50 -5.82 -4.94 20.95
CA ASN A 50 -6.23 -5.39 22.28
C ASN A 50 -6.63 -4.17 23.11
N ILE A 51 -7.94 -3.90 23.18
CA ILE A 51 -8.48 -2.78 23.95
C ILE A 51 -8.78 -3.19 25.41
N SER A 52 -8.92 -4.51 25.67
CA SER A 52 -9.49 -5.02 26.93
C SER A 52 -8.45 -5.60 27.91
N ASP A 53 -7.31 -6.06 27.44
CA ASP A 53 -6.31 -6.72 28.30
C ASP A 53 -5.10 -5.81 28.57
N LYS A 54 -5.18 -5.05 29.65
CA LYS A 54 -4.12 -4.12 30.10
C LYS A 54 -2.81 -4.82 30.47
N ASN A 55 -2.79 -6.14 30.62
CA ASN A 55 -1.61 -6.90 31.01
C ASN A 55 -0.79 -7.40 29.83
N LYS A 56 -1.28 -7.26 28.60
CA LYS A 56 -0.52 -7.62 27.38
C LYS A 56 0.10 -6.41 26.73
N PRO A 57 1.36 -6.49 26.31
CA PRO A 57 2.01 -5.37 25.63
C PRO A 57 1.25 -5.00 24.36
N LEU A 58 1.04 -3.70 24.17
CA LEU A 58 0.40 -3.13 23.01
C LEU A 58 1.39 -3.01 21.83
N LEU A 59 0.88 -2.94 20.61
CA LEU A 59 1.73 -2.66 19.44
C LEU A 59 2.51 -1.35 19.61
N MET A 60 1.92 -0.36 20.31
CA MET A 60 2.52 0.95 20.56
C MET A 60 3.75 0.90 21.49
N ASP A 61 3.91 -0.16 22.27
CA ASP A 61 5.09 -0.36 23.13
C ASP A 61 6.32 -0.75 22.31
N TYR A 62 6.11 -1.30 21.11
CA TYR A 62 7.16 -1.75 20.19
C TYR A 62 7.39 -0.80 19.02
N ILE A 63 6.34 -0.08 18.60
CA ILE A 63 6.35 0.82 17.45
C ILE A 63 5.87 2.19 17.92
N ASP A 64 6.79 3.12 18.10
CA ASP A 64 6.51 4.47 18.62
C ASP A 64 5.58 5.26 17.68
N PRO A 65 4.33 5.60 18.10
CA PRO A 65 3.38 6.36 17.29
C PRO A 65 3.82 7.80 17.01
N LYS A 66 4.82 8.32 17.70
CA LYS A 66 5.42 9.63 17.42
C LYS A 66 6.34 9.58 16.18
N LYS A 67 6.86 8.41 15.84
CA LYS A 67 7.80 8.21 14.72
C LYS A 67 7.12 7.58 13.51
N ILE A 68 6.12 6.75 13.74
CA ILE A 68 5.44 5.96 12.71
C ILE A 68 3.95 6.36 12.68
N THR A 69 3.44 6.66 11.51
CA THR A 69 2.01 6.93 11.32
C THR A 69 1.23 5.62 11.33
N TYR A 70 0.32 5.48 12.26
CA TYR A 70 -0.63 4.37 12.32
C TYR A 70 -1.75 4.62 11.33
N LEU A 71 -2.05 3.61 10.52
CA LEU A 71 -3.12 3.59 9.53
C LEU A 71 -4.13 2.50 9.92
N PRO A 72 -5.13 2.81 10.76
CA PRO A 72 -6.18 1.86 11.10
C PRO A 72 -6.91 1.38 9.85
N ASN A 73 -7.20 0.09 9.77
CA ASN A 73 -7.92 -0.50 8.66
C ASN A 73 -9.13 -1.34 9.09
N THR A 74 -10.01 -1.58 8.14
CA THR A 74 -11.23 -2.38 8.30
C THR A 74 -11.04 -3.82 7.85
N ALA A 75 -9.83 -4.36 7.94
CA ALA A 75 -9.55 -5.72 7.54
C ALA A 75 -10.52 -6.74 8.19
N GLY A 76 -11.18 -7.52 7.34
CA GLY A 76 -12.18 -8.50 7.75
C GLY A 76 -13.59 -7.94 7.94
N CYS A 77 -13.90 -6.74 7.45
CA CYS A 77 -15.27 -6.24 7.30
C CYS A 77 -15.83 -6.69 5.95
N PHE A 78 -17.10 -7.14 5.96
CA PHE A 78 -17.80 -7.66 4.78
C PHE A 78 -19.02 -6.79 4.41
N THR A 79 -19.32 -5.76 5.18
CA THR A 79 -20.39 -4.80 4.90
C THR A 79 -19.92 -3.37 5.15
N SER A 80 -20.55 -2.42 4.48
CA SER A 80 -20.34 -0.99 4.72
C SER A 80 -20.57 -0.64 6.19
N GLU A 81 -21.64 -1.16 6.80
CA GLU A 81 -21.98 -0.89 8.19
C GLU A 81 -20.88 -1.31 9.17
N GLU A 82 -20.33 -2.52 8.99
CA GLU A 82 -19.20 -3.01 9.80
C GLU A 82 -17.96 -2.12 9.64
N ALA A 83 -17.63 -1.72 8.40
CA ALA A 83 -16.50 -0.88 8.11
C ALA A 83 -16.64 0.52 8.73
N LEU A 84 -17.80 1.17 8.57
CA LEU A 84 -18.10 2.47 9.14
C LEU A 84 -18.02 2.45 10.68
N ARG A 85 -18.67 1.46 11.31
CA ARG A 85 -18.62 1.29 12.77
C ARG A 85 -17.18 1.11 13.26
N THR A 86 -16.38 0.30 12.56
CA THR A 86 -15.00 0.03 12.93
C THR A 86 -14.13 1.29 12.87
N LEU A 87 -14.26 2.12 11.83
CA LEU A 87 -13.47 3.34 11.69
C LEU A 87 -13.94 4.48 12.61
N ARG A 88 -15.25 4.59 12.87
CA ARG A 88 -15.76 5.50 13.88
C ARG A 88 -15.21 5.17 15.27
N LEU A 89 -15.19 3.89 15.63
CA LEU A 89 -14.57 3.41 16.87
C LEU A 89 -13.07 3.74 16.92
N ALA A 90 -12.34 3.55 15.82
CA ALA A 90 -10.92 3.92 15.74
C ALA A 90 -10.72 5.41 16.02
N ARG A 91 -11.58 6.28 15.46
CA ARG A 91 -11.53 7.73 15.71
C ARG A 91 -11.81 8.07 17.18
N GLU A 92 -12.79 7.42 17.79
CA GLU A 92 -13.13 7.65 19.20
C GLU A 92 -12.00 7.24 20.15
N ILE A 93 -11.36 6.10 19.90
CA ILE A 93 -10.31 5.56 20.77
C ILE A 93 -8.98 6.28 20.58
N GLY A 94 -8.57 6.55 19.35
CA GLY A 94 -7.21 7.02 19.04
C GLY A 94 -7.15 8.34 18.28
N GLY A 95 -8.27 9.02 18.03
CA GLY A 95 -8.31 10.26 17.26
C GLY A 95 -7.91 10.11 15.79
N TRP A 96 -7.82 8.88 15.29
CA TRP A 96 -7.36 8.62 13.93
C TRP A 96 -8.36 9.09 12.87
N LYS A 97 -7.93 10.04 12.06
CA LYS A 97 -8.69 10.52 10.90
C LYS A 97 -8.19 9.90 9.58
N LEU A 98 -6.89 9.62 9.47
CA LEU A 98 -6.33 8.90 8.32
C LEU A 98 -6.55 7.40 8.54
N VAL A 99 -7.27 6.77 7.61
CA VAL A 99 -7.74 5.39 7.72
C VAL A 99 -7.62 4.66 6.38
N LYS A 100 -7.49 3.33 6.43
CA LYS A 100 -7.59 2.47 5.25
C LYS A 100 -8.93 1.75 5.25
N LEU A 101 -9.74 2.05 4.26
CA LEU A 101 -11.03 1.40 4.06
C LEU A 101 -10.85 0.13 3.22
N GLU A 102 -11.43 -0.96 3.69
CA GLU A 102 -11.48 -2.26 3.05
C GLU A 102 -12.83 -2.90 3.36
N VAL A 103 -13.65 -3.16 2.35
CA VAL A 103 -14.89 -3.93 2.45
C VAL A 103 -14.77 -5.13 1.53
N LEU A 104 -14.78 -6.34 2.09
CA LEU A 104 -14.57 -7.58 1.36
C LEU A 104 -15.90 -8.14 0.85
N GLY A 105 -15.92 -8.57 -0.41
CA GLY A 105 -17.11 -9.17 -1.01
C GLY A 105 -17.20 -10.68 -0.80
N ASP A 106 -16.04 -11.34 -0.65
CA ASP A 106 -15.99 -12.79 -0.56
C ASP A 106 -14.90 -13.27 0.40
N LYS A 107 -15.22 -14.31 1.18
CA LYS A 107 -14.32 -14.84 2.22
C LYS A 107 -13.18 -15.69 1.68
N GLN A 108 -13.33 -16.26 0.49
CA GLN A 108 -12.35 -17.16 -0.10
C GLN A 108 -11.29 -16.39 -0.87
N ASN A 109 -11.70 -15.45 -1.72
CA ASN A 109 -10.78 -14.71 -2.59
C ASN A 109 -10.38 -13.33 -2.04
N LEU A 110 -11.12 -12.79 -1.07
CA LEU A 110 -10.87 -11.49 -0.42
C LEU A 110 -10.83 -10.31 -1.40
N PHE A 111 -11.57 -10.41 -2.52
CA PHE A 111 -11.78 -9.27 -3.40
C PHE A 111 -12.65 -8.23 -2.71
N PRO A 112 -12.46 -6.93 -3.01
CA PRO A 112 -13.29 -5.88 -2.44
C PRO A 112 -14.69 -5.90 -3.05
N ASP A 113 -15.71 -5.69 -2.20
CA ASP A 113 -17.05 -5.32 -2.67
C ASP A 113 -17.03 -3.85 -3.06
N MET A 114 -17.01 -3.58 -4.36
CA MET A 114 -16.85 -2.21 -4.83
C MET A 114 -18.06 -1.33 -4.63
N ILE A 115 -19.27 -1.92 -4.53
CA ILE A 115 -20.50 -1.17 -4.26
C ILE A 115 -20.48 -0.67 -2.81
N GLU A 116 -20.23 -1.57 -1.87
CA GLU A 116 -20.15 -1.25 -0.44
C GLU A 116 -18.93 -0.35 -0.13
N THR A 117 -17.81 -0.56 -0.85
CA THR A 117 -16.60 0.28 -0.73
C THR A 117 -16.87 1.73 -1.17
N LEU A 118 -17.55 1.92 -2.31
CA LEU A 118 -17.89 3.25 -2.83
C LEU A 118 -18.82 4.01 -1.85
N LYS A 119 -19.88 3.34 -1.40
CA LYS A 119 -20.81 3.86 -0.39
C LYS A 119 -20.11 4.27 0.90
N SER A 120 -19.24 3.40 1.41
CA SER A 120 -18.48 3.68 2.64
C SER A 120 -17.50 4.83 2.47
N THR A 121 -16.85 4.95 1.31
CA THR A 121 -15.93 6.06 1.00
C THR A 121 -16.65 7.40 1.07
N GLU A 122 -17.81 7.50 0.43
CA GLU A 122 -18.60 8.74 0.43
C GLU A 122 -19.03 9.15 1.83
N VAL A 123 -19.50 8.21 2.64
CA VAL A 123 -19.91 8.47 4.03
C VAL A 123 -18.75 8.94 4.88
N LEU A 124 -17.61 8.23 4.83
CA LEU A 124 -16.43 8.57 5.63
C LEU A 124 -15.83 9.92 5.22
N ALA A 125 -15.79 10.22 3.93
CA ALA A 125 -15.32 11.52 3.43
C ALA A 125 -16.19 12.67 3.96
N LYS A 126 -17.52 12.53 3.93
CA LYS A 126 -18.47 13.50 4.51
C LYS A 126 -18.31 13.66 6.02
N GLU A 127 -17.90 12.61 6.72
CA GLU A 127 -17.61 12.64 8.16
C GLU A 127 -16.22 13.20 8.50
N GLY A 128 -15.44 13.63 7.49
CA GLY A 128 -14.14 14.27 7.65
C GLY A 128 -12.98 13.30 7.88
N PHE A 129 -13.15 12.01 7.57
CA PHE A 129 -12.05 11.08 7.50
C PHE A 129 -11.17 11.36 6.27
N LYS A 130 -9.91 10.96 6.37
CA LYS A 130 -8.96 10.88 5.29
C LYS A 130 -8.84 9.43 4.86
N VAL A 131 -9.39 9.09 3.68
CA VAL A 131 -9.68 7.70 3.32
C VAL A 131 -8.72 7.21 2.24
N MET A 132 -7.88 6.26 2.59
CA MET A 132 -7.11 5.44 1.65
C MET A 132 -7.94 4.19 1.33
N VAL A 133 -8.27 3.95 0.05
CA VAL A 133 -9.31 2.98 -0.31
C VAL A 133 -8.72 1.77 -1.03
N TYR A 134 -8.81 0.59 -0.40
CA TYR A 134 -8.55 -0.68 -1.05
C TYR A 134 -9.65 -0.98 -2.10
N CYS A 135 -9.24 -1.25 -3.32
CA CYS A 135 -10.14 -1.46 -4.44
C CYS A 135 -9.61 -2.53 -5.42
N ASN A 136 -10.47 -2.92 -6.38
CA ASN A 136 -10.01 -3.66 -7.54
C ASN A 136 -9.21 -2.74 -8.50
N ASP A 137 -8.62 -3.32 -9.53
CA ASP A 137 -7.84 -2.63 -10.55
C ASP A 137 -8.68 -2.09 -11.73
N ASP A 138 -9.94 -1.80 -11.47
CA ASP A 138 -10.86 -1.19 -12.45
C ASP A 138 -10.64 0.33 -12.53
N PRO A 139 -10.20 0.88 -13.69
CA PRO A 139 -9.99 2.31 -13.86
C PRO A 139 -11.23 3.17 -13.66
N LEU A 140 -12.40 2.66 -14.04
CA LEU A 140 -13.65 3.39 -13.88
C LEU A 140 -14.03 3.50 -12.40
N MET A 141 -13.84 2.40 -11.65
CA MET A 141 -14.11 2.39 -10.22
C MET A 141 -13.11 3.27 -9.45
N ALA A 142 -11.83 3.26 -9.82
CA ALA A 142 -10.83 4.16 -9.26
C ALA A 142 -11.24 5.64 -9.40
N LYS A 143 -11.75 6.03 -10.57
CA LYS A 143 -12.26 7.38 -10.82
C LYS A 143 -13.50 7.71 -9.96
N ARG A 144 -14.41 6.75 -9.79
CA ARG A 144 -15.59 6.93 -8.92
C ARG A 144 -15.19 7.13 -7.47
N LEU A 145 -14.21 6.36 -6.97
CA LEU A 145 -13.68 6.51 -5.61
C LEU A 145 -13.02 7.87 -5.39
N GLU A 146 -12.23 8.38 -6.36
CA GLU A 146 -11.66 9.73 -6.32
C GLU A 146 -12.77 10.78 -6.20
N ASN A 147 -13.82 10.68 -7.02
CA ASN A 147 -14.96 11.60 -6.99
C ASN A 147 -15.79 11.49 -5.69
N SER A 148 -15.76 10.36 -5.00
CA SER A 148 -16.44 10.14 -3.72
C SER A 148 -15.64 10.65 -2.52
N GLY A 149 -14.46 11.25 -2.74
CA GLY A 149 -13.67 11.89 -1.69
C GLY A 149 -12.59 10.99 -1.08
N ALA A 150 -12.10 9.97 -1.78
CA ALA A 150 -10.91 9.25 -1.38
C ALA A 150 -9.68 10.19 -1.32
N ASP A 151 -8.74 9.93 -0.42
CA ASP A 151 -7.46 10.63 -0.32
C ASP A 151 -6.29 9.82 -0.93
N ALA A 152 -6.49 8.53 -1.21
CA ALA A 152 -5.59 7.68 -1.98
C ALA A 152 -6.33 6.49 -2.58
N ILE A 153 -5.94 6.05 -3.77
CA ILE A 153 -6.46 4.86 -4.44
C ILE A 153 -5.47 3.72 -4.26
N MET A 154 -5.97 2.57 -3.79
CA MET A 154 -5.15 1.43 -3.43
C MET A 154 -5.62 0.16 -4.16
N PRO A 155 -5.36 0.03 -5.48
CA PRO A 155 -5.76 -1.16 -6.22
C PRO A 155 -4.95 -2.38 -5.80
N LEU A 156 -5.60 -3.53 -5.77
CA LEU A 156 -4.92 -4.81 -5.59
C LEU A 156 -4.03 -5.13 -6.81
N ALA A 157 -2.88 -5.73 -6.56
CA ALA A 157 -2.08 -6.39 -7.60
C ALA A 157 -2.65 -7.78 -7.93
N ALA A 158 -3.08 -8.48 -6.88
CA ALA A 158 -3.70 -9.80 -6.87
C ALA A 158 -4.43 -10.00 -5.53
N PRO A 159 -5.17 -11.09 -5.31
CA PRO A 159 -5.86 -11.36 -4.05
C PRO A 159 -4.95 -11.23 -2.83
N ILE A 160 -5.51 -10.76 -1.71
CA ILE A 160 -4.79 -10.57 -0.45
C ILE A 160 -4.04 -11.84 -0.05
N GLY A 161 -2.72 -11.73 0.11
CA GLY A 161 -1.87 -12.82 0.57
C GLY A 161 -1.56 -13.91 -0.47
N SER A 162 -1.95 -13.73 -1.73
CA SER A 162 -1.69 -14.67 -2.83
C SER A 162 -0.24 -14.69 -3.28
N GLY A 163 0.45 -13.55 -3.21
CA GLY A 163 1.84 -13.44 -3.67
C GLY A 163 2.02 -13.56 -5.19
N LEU A 164 0.95 -13.38 -5.97
CA LEU A 164 0.96 -13.54 -7.43
C LEU A 164 1.58 -12.35 -8.18
N GLY A 165 1.82 -11.22 -7.49
CA GLY A 165 2.32 -10.00 -8.11
C GLY A 165 1.27 -9.25 -8.92
N ILE A 166 1.69 -8.25 -9.70
CA ILE A 166 0.80 -7.40 -10.48
C ILE A 166 0.28 -8.16 -11.71
N GLN A 167 -1.00 -8.48 -11.72
CA GLN A 167 -1.63 -9.26 -12.79
C GLN A 167 -2.01 -8.41 -14.00
N ASN A 168 -2.39 -7.15 -13.80
CA ASN A 168 -2.85 -6.26 -14.86
C ASN A 168 -2.13 -4.92 -14.85
N THR A 169 -0.95 -4.89 -15.44
CA THR A 169 -0.14 -3.66 -15.56
C THR A 169 -0.81 -2.60 -16.43
N THR A 170 -1.67 -2.99 -17.37
CA THR A 170 -2.37 -2.06 -18.26
C THR A 170 -3.39 -1.24 -17.48
N ASN A 171 -4.22 -1.88 -16.66
CA ASN A 171 -5.19 -1.18 -15.83
C ASN A 171 -4.50 -0.23 -14.84
N ILE A 172 -3.40 -0.65 -14.20
CA ILE A 172 -2.64 0.21 -13.30
C ILE A 172 -2.13 1.47 -14.02
N LYS A 173 -1.61 1.35 -15.26
CA LYS A 173 -1.19 2.50 -16.07
C LYS A 173 -2.37 3.43 -16.41
N ILE A 174 -3.52 2.86 -16.74
CA ILE A 174 -4.72 3.66 -17.03
C ILE A 174 -5.15 4.41 -15.77
N ILE A 175 -5.23 3.75 -14.61
CA ILE A 175 -5.54 4.39 -13.33
C ILE A 175 -4.54 5.52 -13.06
N ARG A 176 -3.22 5.25 -13.21
CA ARG A 176 -2.18 6.28 -12.98
C ARG A 176 -2.36 7.50 -13.88
N SER A 177 -2.73 7.30 -15.13
CA SER A 177 -2.92 8.42 -16.08
C SER A 177 -4.16 9.28 -15.80
N GLN A 178 -5.14 8.73 -15.07
CA GLN A 178 -6.43 9.37 -14.83
C GLN A 178 -6.57 9.98 -13.43
N THR A 179 -5.91 9.40 -12.42
CA THR A 179 -6.02 9.89 -11.04
C THR A 179 -4.99 10.95 -10.70
N LYS A 180 -5.40 11.94 -9.92
CA LYS A 180 -4.50 12.94 -9.29
C LYS A 180 -4.11 12.53 -7.88
N LEU A 181 -4.77 11.54 -7.31
CA LEU A 181 -4.50 11.04 -5.97
C LEU A 181 -3.26 10.15 -5.93
N PRO A 182 -2.65 9.97 -4.76
CA PRO A 182 -1.65 8.94 -4.56
C PRO A 182 -2.19 7.56 -4.97
N LEU A 183 -1.44 6.87 -5.83
CA LEU A 183 -1.74 5.52 -6.29
C LEU A 183 -0.79 4.54 -5.59
N ILE A 184 -1.32 3.66 -4.75
CA ILE A 184 -0.54 2.76 -3.92
C ILE A 184 -0.98 1.33 -4.23
N ILE A 185 -0.09 0.50 -4.74
CA ILE A 185 -0.43 -0.91 -4.97
C ILE A 185 -0.56 -1.61 -3.62
N ASP A 186 -1.72 -2.24 -3.42
CA ASP A 186 -2.06 -2.97 -2.20
C ASP A 186 -2.34 -4.43 -2.55
N ALA A 187 -2.07 -5.33 -1.62
CA ALA A 187 -2.35 -6.77 -1.72
C ALA A 187 -1.65 -7.51 -2.89
N GLY A 188 -1.48 -8.80 -2.72
CA GLY A 188 -1.01 -9.71 -3.76
C GLY A 188 0.48 -9.66 -4.11
N LEU A 189 1.25 -8.71 -3.58
CA LEU A 189 2.70 -8.66 -3.78
C LEU A 189 3.37 -9.83 -3.06
N GLY A 190 4.25 -10.56 -3.76
CA GLY A 190 4.92 -11.76 -3.25
C GLY A 190 6.42 -11.58 -3.02
N GLN A 191 7.06 -10.71 -3.79
CA GLN A 191 8.51 -10.52 -3.76
C GLN A 191 8.90 -9.07 -4.11
N ALA A 192 10.16 -8.74 -3.90
CA ALA A 192 10.69 -7.39 -4.05
C ALA A 192 10.53 -6.85 -5.49
N SER A 193 10.69 -7.69 -6.52
CA SER A 193 10.51 -7.27 -7.92
C SER A 193 9.10 -6.77 -8.21
N ASP A 194 8.06 -7.27 -7.53
CA ASP A 194 6.69 -6.78 -7.72
C ASP A 194 6.58 -5.31 -7.30
N ALA A 195 7.26 -4.93 -6.20
CA ALA A 195 7.33 -3.54 -5.76
C ALA A 195 8.12 -2.67 -6.74
N THR A 196 9.21 -3.17 -7.31
CA THR A 196 9.96 -2.47 -8.36
C THR A 196 9.07 -2.19 -9.56
N ILE A 197 8.34 -3.20 -10.04
CA ILE A 197 7.40 -3.08 -11.18
C ILE A 197 6.32 -2.03 -10.86
N ALA A 198 5.72 -2.07 -9.65
CA ALA A 198 4.74 -1.07 -9.22
C ALA A 198 5.28 0.37 -9.34
N MET A 199 6.49 0.58 -8.84
CA MET A 199 7.13 1.90 -8.86
C MET A 199 7.49 2.34 -10.28
N GLU A 200 7.95 1.42 -11.16
CA GLU A 200 8.25 1.67 -12.58
C GLU A 200 6.99 1.96 -13.41
N LEU A 201 5.84 1.46 -13.00
CA LEU A 201 4.53 1.83 -13.59
C LEU A 201 4.08 3.26 -13.22
N GLY A 202 4.82 3.94 -12.34
CA GLY A 202 4.52 5.29 -11.87
C GLY A 202 3.60 5.34 -10.64
N CYS A 203 3.40 4.22 -9.96
CA CYS A 203 2.69 4.23 -8.67
C CYS A 203 3.48 5.05 -7.64
N ASP A 204 2.77 5.63 -6.68
CA ASP A 204 3.36 6.48 -5.66
C ASP A 204 3.91 5.69 -4.47
N GLY A 205 3.45 4.46 -4.28
CA GLY A 205 3.91 3.58 -3.21
C GLY A 205 3.34 2.18 -3.33
N VAL A 206 3.73 1.34 -2.38
CA VAL A 206 3.21 -0.02 -2.21
C VAL A 206 2.90 -0.30 -0.75
N LEU A 207 1.90 -1.14 -0.49
CA LEU A 207 1.62 -1.71 0.83
C LEU A 207 1.93 -3.21 0.81
N VAL A 208 2.75 -3.65 1.75
CA VAL A 208 3.21 -5.04 1.86
C VAL A 208 3.04 -5.54 3.29
N ASN A 209 2.51 -6.73 3.46
CA ASN A 209 2.44 -7.39 4.76
C ASN A 209 2.90 -8.85 4.64
N THR A 210 2.08 -9.71 4.05
CA THR A 210 2.29 -11.17 4.03
C THR A 210 3.63 -11.56 3.41
N ALA A 211 4.04 -10.90 2.33
CA ALA A 211 5.31 -11.20 1.65
C ALA A 211 6.54 -10.99 2.57
N ILE A 212 6.48 -10.04 3.50
CA ILE A 212 7.53 -9.85 4.49
C ILE A 212 7.33 -10.81 5.66
N ALA A 213 6.16 -10.81 6.29
CA ALA A 213 5.89 -11.54 7.53
C ALA A 213 5.98 -13.07 7.37
N LYS A 214 5.71 -13.61 6.18
CA LYS A 214 5.77 -15.05 5.86
C LYS A 214 6.99 -15.47 5.07
N ALA A 215 7.90 -14.57 4.78
CA ALA A 215 9.18 -14.93 4.17
C ALA A 215 9.97 -15.88 5.08
N LYS A 216 10.81 -16.74 4.49
CA LYS A 216 11.73 -17.57 5.27
C LYS A 216 12.66 -16.72 6.15
N LYS A 217 13.00 -15.52 5.68
CA LYS A 217 13.85 -14.53 6.35
C LYS A 217 13.17 -13.15 6.30
N PRO A 218 12.27 -12.83 7.24
CA PRO A 218 11.46 -11.59 7.19
C PRO A 218 12.29 -10.31 7.18
N PHE A 219 13.44 -10.30 7.85
CA PHE A 219 14.29 -9.10 7.95
C PHE A 219 14.99 -8.78 6.63
N GLU A 220 15.51 -9.79 5.96
CA GLU A 220 16.10 -9.65 4.62
C GLU A 220 15.03 -9.26 3.59
N MET A 221 13.84 -9.82 3.70
CA MET A 221 12.73 -9.46 2.81
C MET A 221 12.27 -8.02 3.04
N ALA A 222 12.24 -7.54 4.27
CA ALA A 222 11.94 -6.13 4.58
C ALA A 222 12.95 -5.17 3.94
N LEU A 223 14.24 -5.50 4.00
CA LEU A 223 15.30 -4.75 3.32
C LEU A 223 15.18 -4.83 1.80
N ALA A 224 14.87 -6.01 1.25
CA ALA A 224 14.66 -6.21 -0.18
C ALA A 224 13.51 -5.32 -0.71
N PHE A 225 12.37 -5.27 -0.04
CA PHE A 225 11.26 -4.40 -0.42
C PHE A 225 11.62 -2.91 -0.32
N LYS A 226 12.35 -2.50 0.71
CA LYS A 226 12.87 -1.12 0.82
C LYS A 226 13.69 -0.74 -0.40
N ASN A 227 14.67 -1.57 -0.75
CA ASN A 227 15.57 -1.32 -1.87
C ASN A 227 14.82 -1.36 -3.22
N ALA A 228 13.87 -2.28 -3.38
CA ALA A 228 13.03 -2.41 -4.56
C ALA A 228 12.20 -1.15 -4.85
N VAL A 229 11.55 -0.60 -3.81
CA VAL A 229 10.79 0.64 -3.93
C VAL A 229 11.68 1.82 -4.32
N ILE A 230 12.88 1.91 -3.72
CA ILE A 230 13.85 2.96 -4.05
C ILE A 230 14.33 2.81 -5.50
N ALA A 231 14.74 1.61 -5.90
CA ALA A 231 15.26 1.32 -7.24
C ALA A 231 14.19 1.56 -8.32
N GLY A 232 12.97 1.04 -8.12
CA GLY A 232 11.87 1.24 -9.07
C GLY A 232 11.48 2.72 -9.20
N ARG A 233 11.45 3.47 -8.09
CA ARG A 233 11.19 4.92 -8.16
C ARG A 233 12.29 5.68 -8.88
N GLN A 234 13.56 5.33 -8.65
CA GLN A 234 14.69 5.91 -9.37
C GLN A 234 14.61 5.62 -10.86
N SER A 235 14.31 4.36 -11.23
CA SER A 235 14.11 3.94 -12.62
C SER A 235 13.00 4.74 -13.31
N PHE A 236 11.86 4.90 -12.63
CA PHE A 236 10.74 5.69 -13.15
C PHE A 236 11.11 7.15 -13.39
N LEU A 237 11.79 7.80 -12.43
CA LEU A 237 12.19 9.21 -12.54
C LEU A 237 13.30 9.43 -13.57
N ALA A 238 14.21 8.48 -13.74
CA ALA A 238 15.25 8.54 -14.75
C ALA A 238 14.69 8.41 -16.17
N GLY A 239 13.53 7.77 -16.32
CA GLY A 239 12.97 7.44 -17.63
C GLY A 239 13.67 6.24 -18.27
N ARG A 240 12.89 5.38 -18.89
CA ARG A 240 13.41 4.22 -19.61
C ARG A 240 13.73 4.61 -21.06
N ILE A 241 14.63 3.87 -21.69
CA ILE A 241 14.83 3.95 -23.15
C ILE A 241 13.57 3.43 -23.89
N ASP A 242 13.40 3.85 -25.14
CA ASP A 242 12.34 3.34 -26.00
C ASP A 242 12.47 1.83 -26.22
N LYS A 243 11.34 1.18 -26.45
CA LYS A 243 11.33 -0.24 -26.86
C LYS A 243 11.48 -0.33 -28.36
N TYR A 244 12.49 -1.09 -28.79
CA TYR A 244 12.70 -1.40 -30.20
C TYR A 244 12.40 -2.86 -30.45
N LEU A 245 11.79 -3.16 -31.59
CA LEU A 245 11.52 -4.55 -32.00
C LEU A 245 12.81 -5.30 -32.37
N TYR A 246 13.78 -4.57 -32.92
CA TYR A 246 15.08 -5.13 -33.34
C TYR A 246 16.20 -4.57 -32.49
N GLY A 247 17.31 -5.32 -32.43
CA GLY A 247 18.51 -4.90 -31.73
C GLY A 247 19.10 -3.61 -32.33
N ASN A 248 19.57 -2.72 -31.45
CA ASN A 248 20.32 -1.53 -31.83
C ASN A 248 21.72 -1.62 -31.22
N ALA A 249 22.76 -1.48 -32.05
CA ALA A 249 24.15 -1.61 -31.61
C ALA A 249 24.46 -0.54 -30.55
N SER A 250 25.02 -0.97 -29.41
CA SER A 250 25.45 -0.07 -28.34
C SER A 250 26.82 0.55 -28.56
N SER A 251 27.62 -0.04 -29.43
CA SER A 251 28.94 0.48 -29.79
C SER A 251 28.86 1.43 -31.00
N PRO A 252 29.64 2.52 -31.00
CA PRO A 252 29.67 3.44 -32.15
C PRO A 252 30.16 2.72 -33.41
N LYS A 253 29.54 3.02 -34.56
CA LYS A 253 29.91 2.47 -35.86
C LYS A 253 31.13 3.15 -36.46
N THR A 254 31.56 4.28 -35.90
CA THR A 254 32.72 5.07 -36.34
C THR A 254 33.79 5.11 -35.26
N GLY A 255 35.08 5.19 -35.63
CA GLY A 255 36.19 5.20 -34.67
C GLY A 255 36.69 3.83 -34.24
N ILE A 256 36.40 2.79 -35.02
CA ILE A 256 36.93 1.44 -34.77
C ILE A 256 38.45 1.47 -35.04
N ILE A 257 39.22 1.04 -34.04
CA ILE A 257 40.66 0.78 -34.21
C ILE A 257 40.79 -0.34 -35.24
N LYS A 258 41.50 -0.06 -36.36
CA LYS A 258 41.79 -1.02 -37.42
C LYS A 258 42.93 -1.91 -37.01
#